data_e46b4e4f148aec8d12bd0d52a00417e7
#
_entry.id   e46b4e4f148aec8d12bd0d52a00417e7
#
_cell.length_a   1.000
_cell.length_b   1.000
_cell.length_c   1.000
_cell.angle_alpha   90.00
_cell.angle_beta   90.00
_cell.angle_gamma   90.00
#
_symmetry.space_group_name_H-M   'P 1'
#
loop_
_entity.id
_entity.type
_entity.pdbx_description
1 polymer ?
#
loop_
_entity_poly.entity_id
_entity_poly.type
_entity_poly.pdbx_seq_one_letter_code
_entity_poly.pdbx_strand_id
1 'polypeptide(L)'
;MLKIYKIAHDSKIYGPGNRDVVWFKGCSLHCKCCINPELWSTEGAELFSVDEAVNQLKSKHLTLLGGEPLQQEDILPFVKAVKRKRIGVILFTGYEQSELFGDAKQAADLCDVVIYGRYIDELKDDSLYLRGSLNQSIVFNTKKYKPKEFEKPNSYEVNITNDLELHGRTKELINDLLELNR
;
A
#
# COMPACT_ATOMS: atom_id res chain seq x y z
N MET A 1 -16.77 3.29 8.81
CA MET A 1 -15.49 3.60 9.49
C MET A 1 -14.34 2.89 8.78
N LEU A 2 -13.19 3.54 8.68
CA LEU A 2 -11.95 2.95 8.15
C LEU A 2 -11.23 2.18 9.26
N LYS A 3 -10.83 0.95 8.99
CA LYS A 3 -10.09 0.08 9.92
C LYS A 3 -8.60 0.21 9.60
N ILE A 4 -7.91 1.06 10.34
CA ILE A 4 -6.50 1.39 10.08
C ILE A 4 -5.61 0.65 11.07
N TYR A 5 -4.55 0.04 10.57
CA TYR A 5 -3.48 -0.55 11.38
C TYR A 5 -2.45 0.50 11.76
N LYS A 6 -2.01 1.29 10.76
CA LYS A 6 -0.95 2.28 10.94
C LYS A 6 -1.03 3.37 9.86
N ILE A 7 -0.65 4.59 10.24
CA ILE A 7 -0.33 5.68 9.32
C ILE A 7 1.14 6.05 9.54
N ALA A 8 1.96 5.86 8.52
CA ALA A 8 3.35 6.33 8.53
C ALA A 8 3.51 7.56 7.64
N HIS A 9 4.47 8.41 7.99
CA HIS A 9 4.77 9.66 7.29
C HIS A 9 6.17 9.59 6.68
N ASP A 10 6.39 10.43 5.67
CA ASP A 10 7.69 10.67 5.03
C ASP A 10 8.36 9.43 4.41
N SER A 11 7.59 8.37 4.09
CA SER A 11 8.13 7.18 3.42
C SER A 11 8.55 7.47 1.99
N LYS A 12 9.64 6.85 1.54
CA LYS A 12 10.21 6.96 0.18
C LYS A 12 10.16 5.66 -0.62
N ILE A 13 9.77 4.55 0.01
CA ILE A 13 9.82 3.22 -0.61
C ILE A 13 8.49 2.75 -1.21
N TYR A 14 7.37 3.32 -0.79
CA TYR A 14 6.04 2.91 -1.25
C TYR A 14 5.52 3.74 -2.44
N GLY A 15 6.44 4.30 -3.25
CA GLY A 15 6.17 5.06 -4.45
C GLY A 15 7.00 6.35 -4.56
N PRO A 16 6.84 7.12 -5.66
CA PRO A 16 7.57 8.36 -5.87
C PRO A 16 7.24 9.45 -4.84
N GLY A 17 8.26 10.21 -4.44
CA GLY A 17 8.15 11.33 -3.50
C GLY A 17 7.99 10.90 -2.04
N ASN A 18 8.20 11.84 -1.12
CA ASN A 18 7.88 11.63 0.30
C ASN A 18 6.38 11.52 0.45
N ARG A 19 5.90 10.48 1.10
CA ARG A 19 4.48 10.17 1.13
C ARG A 19 3.99 9.68 2.48
N ASP A 20 2.73 9.92 2.75
CA ASP A 20 2.01 9.21 3.79
C ASP A 20 1.66 7.81 3.28
N VAL A 21 1.65 6.85 4.18
CA VAL A 21 1.28 5.47 3.90
C VAL A 21 0.26 5.02 4.92
N VAL A 22 -0.89 4.55 4.43
CA VAL A 22 -1.97 4.03 5.27
C VAL A 22 -2.07 2.53 5.07
N TRP A 23 -1.84 1.77 6.16
CA TRP A 23 -2.09 0.33 6.22
C TRP A 23 -3.47 0.08 6.83
N PHE A 24 -4.32 -0.57 6.05
CA PHE A 24 -5.62 -1.01 6.53
C PHE A 24 -5.54 -2.39 7.18
N LYS A 25 -6.55 -2.73 7.99
CA LYS A 25 -6.80 -4.08 8.50
C LYS A 25 -8.08 -4.65 7.90
N GLY A 26 -8.08 -5.97 7.76
CA GLY A 26 -9.11 -6.74 7.10
C GLY A 26 -8.74 -7.07 5.65
N CYS A 27 -8.63 -8.37 5.36
CA CYS A 27 -8.39 -8.87 4.01
C CYS A 27 -8.95 -10.29 3.90
N SER A 28 -9.91 -10.50 3.01
CA SER A 28 -10.48 -11.84 2.77
C SER A 28 -9.79 -12.61 1.64
N LEU A 29 -8.76 -12.02 1.02
CA LEU A 29 -8.05 -12.66 -0.11
C LEU A 29 -7.11 -13.78 0.33
N HIS A 30 -6.52 -13.69 1.54
CA HIS A 30 -5.69 -14.69 2.18
C HIS A 30 -4.64 -15.31 1.25
N CYS A 31 -3.88 -14.45 0.53
CA CYS A 31 -2.86 -14.93 -0.40
C CYS A 31 -1.83 -15.81 0.31
N LYS A 32 -1.48 -16.95 -0.32
CA LYS A 32 -0.38 -17.81 0.14
C LYS A 32 0.91 -16.98 0.18
N CYS A 33 1.68 -17.10 1.26
CA CYS A 33 2.92 -16.34 1.49
C CYS A 33 2.73 -14.81 1.52
N CYS A 34 1.55 -14.35 1.96
CA CYS A 34 1.31 -12.92 2.19
C CYS A 34 2.40 -12.32 3.09
N ILE A 35 2.88 -11.12 2.75
CA ILE A 35 3.93 -10.44 3.53
C ILE A 35 3.40 -9.91 4.87
N ASN A 36 2.10 -9.61 4.97
CA ASN A 36 1.44 -9.06 6.16
C ASN A 36 0.20 -9.89 6.56
N PRO A 37 0.34 -11.17 6.92
CA PRO A 37 -0.80 -12.02 7.28
C PRO A 37 -1.52 -11.54 8.55
N GLU A 38 -0.83 -10.79 9.42
CA GLU A 38 -1.40 -10.17 10.62
C GLU A 38 -2.44 -9.09 10.31
N LEU A 39 -2.50 -8.60 9.07
CA LEU A 39 -3.49 -7.63 8.62
C LEU A 39 -4.76 -8.28 8.03
N TRP A 40 -4.86 -9.59 7.98
CA TRP A 40 -6.07 -10.27 7.51
C TRP A 40 -7.26 -10.06 8.45
N SER A 41 -7.01 -10.14 9.77
CA SER A 41 -8.02 -9.84 10.78
C SER A 41 -8.26 -8.34 10.91
N THR A 42 -9.47 -7.96 11.29
CA THR A 42 -9.80 -6.59 11.68
C THR A 42 -9.58 -6.31 13.17
N GLU A 43 -9.22 -7.33 13.94
CA GLU A 43 -8.95 -7.21 15.38
C GLU A 43 -7.76 -6.28 15.64
N GLY A 44 -7.90 -5.37 16.61
CA GLY A 44 -6.88 -4.37 16.93
C GLY A 44 -6.72 -3.27 15.90
N ALA A 45 -7.68 -3.09 14.98
CA ALA A 45 -7.71 -1.91 14.12
C ALA A 45 -8.11 -0.68 14.90
N GLU A 46 -7.46 0.45 14.65
CA GLU A 46 -8.00 1.76 15.00
C GLU A 46 -9.12 2.15 14.02
N LEU A 47 -10.22 2.66 14.56
CA LEU A 47 -11.38 3.06 13.78
C LEU A 47 -11.35 4.57 13.55
N PHE A 48 -11.22 4.95 12.29
CA PHE A 48 -11.24 6.36 11.87
C PHE A 48 -12.51 6.67 11.07
N SER A 49 -13.10 7.80 11.34
CA SER A 49 -13.97 8.46 10.36
C SER A 49 -13.12 8.94 9.15
N VAL A 50 -13.79 9.24 8.05
CA VAL A 50 -13.11 9.79 6.86
C VAL A 50 -12.37 11.07 7.18
N ASP A 51 -12.97 11.97 7.95
CA ASP A 51 -12.38 13.27 8.27
C ASP A 51 -11.17 13.12 9.21
N GLU A 52 -11.25 12.26 10.22
CA GLU A 52 -10.11 11.96 11.10
C GLU A 52 -8.93 11.40 10.30
N ALA A 53 -9.16 10.39 9.45
CA ALA A 53 -8.11 9.81 8.63
C ALA A 53 -7.48 10.83 7.67
N VAL A 54 -8.28 11.68 7.04
CA VAL A 54 -7.80 12.74 6.14
C VAL A 54 -7.01 13.82 6.89
N ASN A 55 -7.36 14.11 8.15
CA ASN A 55 -6.66 15.10 8.98
C ASN A 55 -5.29 14.59 9.48
N GLN A 56 -5.06 13.28 9.52
CA GLN A 56 -3.74 12.70 9.82
C GLN A 56 -2.73 12.91 8.68
N LEU A 57 -3.19 13.13 7.43
CA LEU A 57 -2.31 13.22 6.28
C LEU A 57 -1.50 14.52 6.27
N LYS A 58 -0.19 14.40 6.10
CA LYS A 58 0.79 15.50 6.08
C LYS A 58 1.36 15.76 4.68
N SER A 59 1.43 14.71 3.85
CA SER A 59 2.03 14.77 2.53
C SER A 59 1.02 15.11 1.41
N LYS A 60 1.55 15.53 0.26
CA LYS A 60 0.80 15.63 -1.01
C LYS A 60 0.81 14.32 -1.82
N HIS A 61 1.37 13.27 -1.25
CA HIS A 61 1.45 11.92 -1.82
C HIS A 61 0.99 10.91 -0.77
N LEU A 62 0.12 10.00 -1.18
CA LEU A 62 -0.47 8.97 -0.32
C LEU A 62 -0.33 7.61 -0.99
N THR A 63 0.02 6.59 -0.20
CA THR A 63 -0.13 5.18 -0.59
C THR A 63 -1.12 4.50 0.33
N LEU A 64 -2.01 3.72 -0.27
CA LEU A 64 -3.03 2.91 0.39
C LEU A 64 -2.66 1.44 0.20
N LEU A 65 -2.47 0.71 1.29
CA LEU A 65 -2.10 -0.70 1.30
C LEU A 65 -2.47 -1.36 2.65
N GLY A 66 -1.90 -2.50 2.98
CA GLY A 66 -2.07 -3.20 4.26
C GLY A 66 -2.77 -4.53 4.09
N GLY A 67 -3.97 -4.71 4.68
CA GLY A 67 -4.93 -5.74 4.33
C GLY A 67 -5.44 -5.51 2.90
N GLU A 68 -6.75 -5.39 2.71
CA GLU A 68 -7.28 -4.99 1.40
C GLU A 68 -8.00 -3.63 1.51
N PRO A 69 -7.40 -2.56 0.94
CA PRO A 69 -8.00 -1.22 1.03
C PRO A 69 -9.40 -1.15 0.43
N LEU A 70 -9.66 -1.86 -0.67
CA LEU A 70 -10.95 -1.83 -1.36
C LEU A 70 -12.06 -2.61 -0.63
N GLN A 71 -11.74 -3.31 0.46
CA GLN A 71 -12.72 -3.93 1.36
C GLN A 71 -13.13 -3.00 2.51
N GLN A 72 -12.58 -1.79 2.60
CA GLN A 72 -13.01 -0.83 3.59
C GLN A 72 -14.35 -0.20 3.19
N GLU A 73 -15.30 -0.18 4.11
CA GLU A 73 -16.65 0.35 3.90
C GLU A 73 -16.63 1.81 3.39
N ASP A 74 -15.78 2.64 4.00
CA ASP A 74 -15.68 4.07 3.66
C ASP A 74 -14.52 4.39 2.69
N ILE A 75 -14.04 3.42 1.90
CA ILE A 75 -12.91 3.67 0.99
C ILE A 75 -13.22 4.73 -0.06
N LEU A 76 -14.41 4.68 -0.67
CA LEU A 76 -14.78 5.64 -1.70
C LEU A 76 -14.94 7.07 -1.15
N PRO A 77 -15.67 7.31 -0.05
CA PRO A 77 -15.71 8.61 0.61
C PRO A 77 -14.32 9.12 0.99
N PHE A 78 -13.46 8.25 1.50
CA PHE A 78 -12.09 8.59 1.89
C PHE A 78 -11.25 9.03 0.69
N VAL A 79 -11.20 8.24 -0.37
CA VAL A 79 -10.47 8.59 -1.59
C VAL A 79 -11.00 9.88 -2.20
N LYS A 80 -12.32 10.09 -2.24
CA LYS A 80 -12.93 11.35 -2.70
C LYS A 80 -12.46 12.55 -1.87
N ALA A 81 -12.41 12.42 -0.55
CA ALA A 81 -11.96 13.48 0.35
C ALA A 81 -10.47 13.82 0.15
N VAL A 82 -9.64 12.78 0.03
CA VAL A 82 -8.20 12.91 -0.28
C VAL A 82 -7.98 13.63 -1.63
N LYS A 83 -8.71 13.23 -2.66
CA LYS A 83 -8.59 13.84 -4.00
C LYS A 83 -9.02 15.30 -4.02
N ARG A 84 -10.03 15.70 -3.21
CA ARG A 84 -10.40 17.13 -3.03
C ARG A 84 -9.25 17.97 -2.50
N LYS A 85 -8.38 17.40 -1.66
CA LYS A 85 -7.14 18.07 -1.18
C LYS A 85 -5.99 18.04 -2.20
N ARG A 86 -6.22 17.54 -3.43
CA ARG A 86 -5.23 17.40 -4.51
C ARG A 86 -4.02 16.52 -4.15
N ILE A 87 -4.21 15.57 -3.25
CA ILE A 87 -3.21 14.58 -2.87
C ILE A 87 -3.14 13.52 -3.98
N GLY A 88 -1.92 13.15 -4.38
CA GLY A 88 -1.69 12.06 -5.32
C GLY A 88 -1.78 10.72 -4.61
N VAL A 89 -2.56 9.78 -5.17
CA VAL A 89 -2.87 8.50 -4.53
C VAL A 89 -2.34 7.34 -5.35
N ILE A 90 -1.57 6.47 -4.69
CA ILE A 90 -1.22 5.13 -5.16
C ILE A 90 -2.01 4.13 -4.32
N LEU A 91 -2.68 3.18 -4.96
CA LEU A 91 -3.44 2.12 -4.33
C LEU A 91 -2.84 0.76 -4.67
N PHE A 92 -2.62 -0.06 -3.65
CA PHE A 92 -2.33 -1.48 -3.80
C PHE A 92 -3.60 -2.27 -3.54
N THR A 93 -3.92 -3.19 -4.43
CA THR A 93 -5.04 -4.12 -4.24
C THR A 93 -4.69 -5.50 -4.75
N GLY A 94 -5.16 -6.52 -4.05
CA GLY A 94 -5.07 -7.89 -4.52
C GLY A 94 -6.14 -8.26 -5.55
N TYR A 95 -7.08 -7.38 -5.85
CA TYR A 95 -8.06 -7.61 -6.90
C TYR A 95 -7.47 -7.36 -8.30
N GLU A 96 -7.97 -8.11 -9.28
CA GLU A 96 -7.83 -7.75 -10.69
C GLU A 96 -8.84 -6.66 -11.04
N GLN A 97 -8.53 -5.86 -12.07
CA GLN A 97 -9.42 -4.77 -12.50
C GLN A 97 -10.82 -5.28 -12.88
N SER A 98 -10.90 -6.48 -13.46
CA SER A 98 -12.15 -7.14 -13.86
C SER A 98 -13.02 -7.63 -12.70
N GLU A 99 -12.45 -7.76 -11.50
CA GLU A 99 -13.16 -8.19 -10.30
C GLU A 99 -13.85 -7.01 -9.57
N LEU A 100 -13.51 -5.77 -9.94
CA LEU A 100 -14.00 -4.59 -9.24
C LEU A 100 -15.33 -4.08 -9.79
N PHE A 101 -16.23 -3.75 -8.87
CA PHE A 101 -17.52 -3.13 -9.16
C PHE A 101 -17.91 -2.16 -8.04
N GLY A 102 -18.99 -1.39 -8.25
CA GLY A 102 -19.53 -0.48 -7.24
C GLY A 102 -18.52 0.54 -6.70
N ASP A 103 -18.51 0.72 -5.39
CA ASP A 103 -17.68 1.71 -4.70
C ASP A 103 -16.18 1.37 -4.76
N ALA A 104 -15.82 0.09 -4.72
CA ALA A 104 -14.44 -0.36 -4.85
C ALA A 104 -13.85 0.04 -6.21
N LYS A 105 -14.61 -0.18 -7.29
CA LYS A 105 -14.19 0.24 -8.64
C LYS A 105 -14.05 1.76 -8.73
N GLN A 106 -15.04 2.51 -8.23
CA GLN A 106 -14.98 3.97 -8.27
C GLN A 106 -13.79 4.51 -7.46
N ALA A 107 -13.49 3.92 -6.30
CA ALA A 107 -12.34 4.31 -5.50
C ALA A 107 -11.01 4.05 -6.24
N ALA A 108 -10.88 2.88 -6.87
CA ALA A 108 -9.71 2.54 -7.68
C ALA A 108 -9.54 3.49 -8.88
N ASP A 109 -10.62 3.79 -9.61
CA ASP A 109 -10.61 4.69 -10.78
C ASP A 109 -10.22 6.14 -10.39
N LEU A 110 -10.50 6.58 -9.16
CA LEU A 110 -10.11 7.89 -8.64
C LEU A 110 -8.65 7.98 -8.20
N CYS A 111 -7.99 6.86 -7.92
CA CYS A 111 -6.57 6.82 -7.59
C CYS A 111 -5.72 7.15 -8.82
N ASP A 112 -4.58 7.81 -8.62
CA ASP A 112 -3.71 8.19 -9.73
C ASP A 112 -2.97 6.99 -10.33
N VAL A 113 -2.58 6.05 -9.48
CA VAL A 113 -1.95 4.78 -9.86
C VAL A 113 -2.58 3.67 -9.04
N VAL A 114 -2.85 2.54 -9.68
CA VAL A 114 -3.30 1.33 -9.01
C VAL A 114 -2.38 0.16 -9.36
N ILE A 115 -1.96 -0.57 -8.33
CA ILE A 115 -1.21 -1.80 -8.47
C ILE A 115 -2.19 -2.93 -8.20
N TYR A 116 -2.52 -3.68 -9.24
CA TYR A 116 -3.51 -4.76 -9.24
C TYR A 116 -2.88 -6.13 -9.12
N GLY A 117 -3.61 -7.05 -8.55
CA GLY A 117 -3.31 -8.48 -8.58
C GLY A 117 -2.81 -9.05 -7.27
N ARG A 118 -3.31 -10.25 -6.93
CA ARG A 118 -2.87 -11.03 -5.77
C ARG A 118 -1.38 -11.36 -5.89
N TYR A 119 -0.69 -11.37 -4.77
CA TYR A 119 0.63 -11.97 -4.74
C TYR A 119 0.54 -13.47 -5.01
N ILE A 120 1.36 -13.96 -5.95
CA ILE A 120 1.51 -15.37 -6.31
C ILE A 120 2.98 -15.75 -6.10
N ASP A 121 3.24 -16.63 -5.14
CA ASP A 121 4.60 -16.98 -4.71
C ASP A 121 5.40 -17.66 -5.83
N GLU A 122 4.74 -18.46 -6.64
CA GLU A 122 5.34 -19.15 -7.79
C GLU A 122 5.79 -18.17 -8.91
N LEU A 123 5.28 -16.93 -8.89
CA LEU A 123 5.62 -15.84 -9.81
C LEU A 123 6.42 -14.72 -9.13
N LYS A 124 7.00 -15.00 -7.95
CA LYS A 124 7.81 -14.03 -7.22
C LYS A 124 8.93 -13.49 -8.10
N ASP A 125 9.08 -12.16 -8.12
CA ASP A 125 10.18 -11.48 -8.82
C ASP A 125 10.62 -10.25 -8.01
N ASP A 126 11.82 -10.34 -7.47
CA ASP A 126 12.39 -9.32 -6.58
C ASP A 126 12.91 -8.09 -7.31
N SER A 127 13.02 -8.12 -8.62
CA SER A 127 13.41 -6.98 -9.45
C SER A 127 12.27 -5.97 -9.69
N LEU A 128 11.02 -6.38 -9.46
CA LEU A 128 9.83 -5.57 -9.75
C LEU A 128 9.62 -4.47 -8.71
N TYR A 129 9.67 -3.21 -9.14
CA TYR A 129 9.36 -2.09 -8.25
C TYR A 129 7.88 -2.09 -7.84
N LEU A 130 7.63 -2.00 -6.53
CA LEU A 130 6.29 -1.97 -5.90
C LEU A 130 5.40 -3.22 -6.16
N ARG A 131 5.93 -4.26 -6.77
CA ARG A 131 5.22 -5.52 -7.04
C ARG A 131 6.03 -6.67 -6.48
N GLY A 132 5.35 -7.71 -6.02
CA GLY A 132 5.98 -8.90 -5.48
C GLY A 132 6.03 -10.07 -6.46
N SER A 133 5.19 -10.07 -7.49
CA SER A 133 5.07 -11.17 -8.45
C SER A 133 4.72 -10.68 -9.86
N LEU A 134 5.11 -11.43 -10.88
CA LEU A 134 5.02 -11.07 -12.30
C LEU A 134 3.60 -10.80 -12.78
N ASN A 135 2.60 -11.44 -12.19
CA ASN A 135 1.19 -11.24 -12.54
C ASN A 135 0.63 -9.88 -12.14
N GLN A 136 1.30 -9.18 -11.21
CA GLN A 136 0.81 -7.89 -10.76
C GLN A 136 1.07 -6.80 -11.80
N SER A 137 0.10 -5.93 -12.01
CA SER A 137 0.14 -4.86 -13.02
C SER A 137 0.08 -3.47 -12.37
N ILE A 138 0.68 -2.48 -13.03
CA ILE A 138 0.59 -1.07 -12.63
C ILE A 138 -0.23 -0.33 -13.68
N VAL A 139 -1.33 0.29 -13.25
CA VAL A 139 -2.22 1.08 -14.11
C VAL A 139 -2.17 2.55 -13.70
N PHE A 140 -1.93 3.43 -14.66
CA PHE A 140 -1.90 4.88 -14.48
C PHE A 140 -3.23 5.49 -14.94
N ASN A 141 -4.09 5.86 -14.00
CA ASN A 141 -5.39 6.46 -14.31
C ASN A 141 -5.27 7.96 -14.63
N THR A 142 -4.22 8.63 -14.14
CA THR A 142 -3.99 10.05 -14.39
C THR A 142 -2.55 10.31 -14.81
N LYS A 143 -2.25 11.56 -15.18
CA LYS A 143 -0.89 12.03 -15.52
C LYS A 143 -0.11 12.55 -14.30
N LYS A 144 -0.59 12.32 -13.08
CA LYS A 144 0.03 12.82 -11.84
C LYS A 144 1.43 12.23 -11.64
N TYR A 145 1.60 10.96 -11.98
CA TYR A 145 2.87 10.23 -11.95
C TYR A 145 3.22 9.73 -13.34
N LYS A 146 4.51 9.62 -13.62
CA LYS A 146 5.04 9.13 -14.91
C LYS A 146 5.51 7.69 -14.77
N PRO A 147 5.32 6.80 -15.76
CA PRO A 147 5.80 5.41 -15.72
C PRO A 147 7.28 5.30 -15.33
N LYS A 148 8.14 6.18 -15.85
CA LYS A 148 9.58 6.22 -15.53
C LYS A 148 9.89 6.34 -14.02
N GLU A 149 8.99 6.92 -13.23
CA GLU A 149 9.16 7.03 -11.78
C GLU A 149 8.96 5.69 -11.06
N PHE A 150 8.42 4.68 -11.78
CA PHE A 150 8.17 3.32 -11.32
C PHE A 150 9.19 2.31 -11.89
N GLU A 151 10.22 2.79 -12.57
CA GLU A 151 11.34 1.99 -13.10
C GLU A 151 12.55 2.11 -12.16
N LYS A 152 12.38 1.71 -10.91
CA LYS A 152 13.41 1.79 -9.86
C LYS A 152 13.59 0.42 -9.21
N PRO A 153 14.78 0.12 -8.65
CA PRO A 153 14.91 -1.05 -7.80
C PRO A 153 14.07 -0.88 -6.53
N ASN A 154 13.63 -1.99 -5.97
CA ASN A 154 13.06 -1.97 -4.64
C ASN A 154 14.09 -1.56 -3.60
N SER A 155 13.62 -0.98 -2.52
CA SER A 155 14.44 -0.54 -1.40
C SER A 155 13.71 -0.83 -0.08
N TYR A 156 14.42 -0.66 1.00
CA TYR A 156 13.88 -0.75 2.36
C TYR A 156 14.15 0.56 3.10
N GLU A 157 13.34 0.83 4.09
CA GLU A 157 13.53 1.92 5.05
C GLU A 157 13.74 1.32 6.44
N VAL A 158 14.70 1.90 7.15
CA VAL A 158 14.94 1.61 8.56
C VAL A 158 14.63 2.88 9.34
N ASN A 159 13.59 2.86 10.14
CA ASN A 159 13.24 3.94 11.04
C ASN A 159 13.71 3.58 12.45
N ILE A 160 14.62 4.36 12.99
CA ILE A 160 15.15 4.19 14.34
C ILE A 160 14.56 5.32 15.19
N THR A 161 13.60 4.95 16.02
CA THR A 161 13.03 5.83 17.05
C THR A 161 13.27 5.18 18.41
N ASN A 162 12.25 5.08 19.27
CA ASN A 162 12.32 4.27 20.49
C ASN A 162 12.29 2.77 20.16
N ASP A 163 11.68 2.41 19.03
CA ASP A 163 11.63 1.06 18.48
C ASP A 163 12.25 1.04 17.08
N LEU A 164 12.82 -0.11 16.70
CA LEU A 164 13.35 -0.36 15.35
C LEU A 164 12.19 -0.79 14.44
N GLU A 165 11.83 0.07 13.48
CA GLU A 165 10.84 -0.25 12.46
C GLU A 165 11.52 -0.52 11.12
N LEU A 166 11.24 -1.67 10.54
CA LEU A 166 11.72 -2.08 9.22
C LEU A 166 10.56 -2.09 8.23
N HIS A 167 10.72 -1.40 7.10
CA HIS A 167 9.73 -1.32 6.04
C HIS A 167 10.33 -1.75 4.70
N GLY A 168 9.52 -2.36 3.84
CA GLY A 168 9.94 -2.88 2.55
C GLY A 168 10.38 -4.33 2.60
N ARG A 169 11.42 -4.71 1.85
CA ARG A 169 11.91 -6.10 1.75
C ARG A 169 12.83 -6.49 2.91
N THR A 170 12.29 -6.48 4.10
CA THR A 170 13.07 -6.62 5.33
C THR A 170 13.60 -8.03 5.58
N LYS A 171 12.98 -9.08 5.01
CA LYS A 171 13.48 -10.47 5.18
C LYS A 171 14.87 -10.67 4.59
N GLU A 172 15.16 -10.07 3.45
CA GLU A 172 16.49 -10.12 2.82
C GLU A 172 17.50 -9.40 3.69
N LEU A 173 17.19 -8.18 4.14
CA LEU A 173 18.06 -7.42 5.05
C LEU A 173 18.40 -8.20 6.33
N ILE A 174 17.42 -8.86 6.94
CA ILE A 174 17.64 -9.66 8.14
C ILE A 174 18.55 -10.84 7.84
N ASN A 175 18.39 -11.52 6.71
CA ASN A 175 19.24 -12.62 6.31
C ASN A 175 20.68 -12.15 6.04
N ASP A 176 20.86 -11.05 5.32
CA ASP A 176 22.17 -10.46 5.05
C ASP A 176 22.87 -10.05 6.36
N LEU A 177 22.14 -9.45 7.31
CA LEU A 177 22.69 -9.09 8.62
C LEU A 177 23.05 -10.32 9.46
N LEU A 178 22.30 -11.42 9.34
CA LEU A 178 22.62 -12.69 10.04
C LEU A 178 23.82 -13.40 9.41
N GLU A 179 24.03 -13.28 8.10
CA GLU A 179 25.20 -13.82 7.41
C GLU A 179 26.49 -13.05 7.72
N LEU A 180 26.41 -11.72 7.90
CA LEU A 180 27.56 -10.89 8.28
C LEU A 180 28.05 -11.15 9.71
N ASN A 181 27.25 -11.80 10.55
CA ASN A 181 27.62 -12.16 11.93
C ASN A 181 28.09 -13.62 12.08
N ARG A 182 28.32 -14.33 10.97
CA ARG A 182 28.93 -15.69 10.93
C ARG A 182 30.33 -15.62 10.40
#